data_78fb47f60590e4e1a689c6ae4c31e5df
#
_entry.id   78fb47f60590e4e1a689c6ae4c31e5df
#
_cell.length_a   1.000
_cell.length_b   1.000
_cell.length_c   1.000
_cell.angle_alpha   90.00
_cell.angle_beta   90.00
_cell.angle_gamma   90.00
#
_symmetry.space_group_name_H-M   'P 1'
#
loop_
_entity.id
_entity.type
_entity.pdbx_description
1 polymer ?
#
loop_
_entity_poly.entity_id
_entity_poly.type
_entity_poly.pdbx_seq_one_letter_code
_entity_poly.pdbx_strand_id
1 'polypeptide(L)'
;MSKHKILTFTPVWQRPEVFEICLAGLERLKNYKPEKFYIRPFFIVSEFRAARMVEEYGYDYILWQNLPLGAKKNAGLRYAMENYQFDYLMEVGSDDIIANDYLDFIAPELENKTPHFVANKVWMFDVVLGKSAYAKTDKIIGAGRCIHYDALKSFAPDYELWEPEKNRGLDTSSWQRLLQTNVSCKLLDTEDHYTLDIKSNVNIHPIHAFHVLPDSSEMLANFQECGQIWALHEQLRETISPDALKEHNAWNNLRGEEKLLVEFLQKI
;
A
#
# COMPACT_ATOMS: atom_id res chain seq x y z
N MET A 1 25.32 -4.40 -15.33
CA MET A 1 24.31 -3.34 -15.09
C MET A 1 24.26 -3.09 -13.59
N SER A 2 24.10 -1.83 -13.14
CA SER A 2 23.88 -1.54 -11.72
C SER A 2 22.48 -2.01 -11.30
N LYS A 3 22.36 -2.56 -10.09
CA LYS A 3 21.04 -2.96 -9.55
C LYS A 3 20.19 -1.71 -9.30
N HIS A 4 18.88 -1.80 -9.56
CA HIS A 4 17.91 -0.80 -9.10
C HIS A 4 17.69 -0.94 -7.60
N LYS A 5 17.97 0.11 -6.82
CA LYS A 5 17.78 0.12 -5.38
C LYS A 5 16.41 0.69 -5.04
N ILE A 6 15.53 -0.15 -4.53
CA ILE A 6 14.15 0.22 -4.18
C ILE A 6 13.97 0.07 -2.66
N LEU A 7 13.61 1.17 -2.00
CA LEU A 7 13.17 1.17 -0.62
C LEU A 7 11.65 1.00 -0.58
N THR A 8 11.13 -0.12 -0.06
CA THR A 8 9.69 -0.21 0.18
C THR A 8 9.34 0.53 1.47
N PHE A 9 8.24 1.29 1.45
CA PHE A 9 7.89 2.25 2.48
C PHE A 9 6.51 1.93 3.02
N THR A 10 6.45 1.34 4.25
CA THR A 10 5.25 0.72 4.78
C THR A 10 4.86 1.31 6.14
N PRO A 11 3.84 2.17 6.21
CA PRO A 11 3.24 2.58 7.48
C PRO A 11 2.36 1.45 8.03
N VAL A 12 2.59 1.05 9.29
CA VAL A 12 1.91 -0.10 9.91
C VAL A 12 1.10 0.34 11.12
N TRP A 13 -0.15 -0.13 11.19
CA TRP A 13 -1.02 0.01 12.35
C TRP A 13 -2.13 -1.03 12.34
N GLN A 14 -2.29 -1.76 13.45
CA GLN A 14 -3.29 -2.82 13.63
C GLN A 14 -3.18 -3.95 12.58
N ARG A 15 -4.15 -4.85 12.55
CA ARG A 15 -4.31 -5.93 11.57
C ARG A 15 -3.08 -6.85 11.46
N PRO A 16 -2.54 -7.38 12.57
CA PRO A 16 -1.30 -8.15 12.53
C PRO A 16 -1.38 -9.39 11.62
N GLU A 17 -2.54 -10.00 11.49
CA GLU A 17 -2.75 -11.18 10.63
C GLU A 17 -2.64 -10.82 9.13
N VAL A 18 -3.19 -9.68 8.71
CA VAL A 18 -3.02 -9.14 7.35
C VAL A 18 -1.59 -8.68 7.14
N PHE A 19 -1.00 -8.03 8.14
CA PHE A 19 0.37 -7.55 8.07
C PHE A 19 1.39 -8.68 7.96
N GLU A 20 1.13 -9.84 8.56
CA GLU A 20 1.98 -11.03 8.41
C GLU A 20 2.03 -11.51 6.95
N ILE A 21 0.91 -11.48 6.24
CA ILE A 21 0.85 -11.82 4.80
C ILE A 21 1.64 -10.78 3.99
N CYS A 22 1.51 -9.48 4.33
CA CYS A 22 2.29 -8.41 3.69
C CYS A 22 3.80 -8.62 3.89
N LEU A 23 4.24 -8.97 5.11
CA LEU A 23 5.66 -9.27 5.39
C LEU A 23 6.17 -10.45 4.55
N ALA A 24 5.40 -11.53 4.44
CA ALA A 24 5.75 -12.67 3.59
C ALA A 24 5.87 -12.24 2.11
N GLY A 25 4.96 -11.42 1.62
CA GLY A 25 5.00 -10.84 0.27
C GLY A 25 6.24 -9.98 0.03
N LEU A 26 6.62 -9.15 1.01
CA LEU A 26 7.84 -8.33 0.93
C LEU A 26 9.13 -9.17 0.98
N GLU A 27 9.17 -10.23 1.79
CA GLU A 27 10.32 -11.16 1.80
C GLU A 27 10.48 -11.87 0.46
N ARG A 28 9.37 -12.31 -0.14
CA ARG A 28 9.36 -12.89 -1.49
C ARG A 28 9.84 -11.87 -2.52
N LEU A 29 9.32 -10.64 -2.49
CA LEU A 29 9.68 -9.57 -3.43
C LEU A 29 11.17 -9.22 -3.33
N LYS A 30 11.74 -9.15 -2.11
CA LYS A 30 13.16 -8.91 -1.83
C LYS A 30 14.06 -9.95 -2.48
N ASN A 31 13.60 -11.19 -2.56
CA ASN A 31 14.34 -12.31 -3.12
C ASN A 31 14.12 -12.50 -4.64
N TYR A 32 13.27 -11.66 -5.26
CA TYR A 32 13.00 -11.75 -6.69
C TYR A 32 14.09 -11.07 -7.52
N LYS A 33 14.74 -11.83 -8.41
CA LYS A 33 15.83 -11.36 -9.30
C LYS A 33 16.82 -10.44 -8.58
N PRO A 34 17.49 -10.92 -7.50
CA PRO A 34 18.34 -10.09 -6.66
C PRO A 34 19.58 -9.55 -7.37
N GLU A 35 19.90 -10.08 -8.56
CA GLU A 35 20.94 -9.55 -9.44
C GLU A 35 20.50 -8.25 -10.15
N LYS A 36 19.19 -8.06 -10.36
CA LYS A 36 18.61 -6.91 -11.05
C LYS A 36 18.05 -5.87 -10.08
N PHE A 37 17.38 -6.33 -9.02
CA PHE A 37 16.72 -5.48 -8.03
C PHE A 37 17.35 -5.66 -6.65
N TYR A 38 17.55 -4.56 -5.94
CA TYR A 38 17.89 -4.54 -4.53
C TYR A 38 16.72 -3.92 -3.77
N ILE A 39 15.89 -4.77 -3.17
CA ILE A 39 14.72 -4.34 -2.41
C ILE A 39 15.10 -4.27 -0.93
N ARG A 40 14.86 -3.12 -0.30
CA ARG A 40 15.03 -2.92 1.13
C ARG A 40 13.69 -2.58 1.77
N PRO A 41 13.06 -3.49 2.53
CA PRO A 41 11.87 -3.17 3.30
C PRO A 41 12.19 -2.21 4.45
N PHE A 42 11.33 -1.18 4.60
CA PHE A 42 11.40 -0.21 5.69
C PHE A 42 9.99 0.11 6.21
N PHE A 43 9.85 0.15 7.53
CA PHE A 43 8.55 0.24 8.19
C PHE A 43 8.46 1.43 9.15
N ILE A 44 7.28 2.04 9.23
CA ILE A 44 6.94 3.04 10.24
C ILE A 44 5.85 2.42 11.11
N VAL A 45 6.21 1.87 12.24
CA VAL A 45 5.30 1.10 13.11
C VAL A 45 4.80 1.94 14.27
N SER A 46 3.56 1.69 14.71
CA SER A 46 2.95 2.41 15.83
C SER A 46 2.68 1.52 17.05
N GLU A 47 2.99 0.23 16.95
CA GLU A 47 2.69 -0.77 17.97
C GLU A 47 3.84 -1.74 18.16
N PHE A 48 4.11 -2.13 19.40
CA PHE A 48 5.18 -3.08 19.72
C PHE A 48 5.01 -4.45 19.10
N ARG A 49 3.75 -4.92 18.92
CA ARG A 49 3.49 -6.19 18.23
C ARG A 49 3.99 -6.14 16.79
N ALA A 50 3.65 -5.10 16.05
CA ALA A 50 4.13 -4.91 14.68
C ALA A 50 5.65 -4.76 14.61
N ALA A 51 6.26 -4.05 15.59
CA ALA A 51 7.72 -3.92 15.66
C ALA A 51 8.42 -5.28 15.79
N ARG A 52 7.93 -6.15 16.70
CA ARG A 52 8.46 -7.51 16.85
C ARG A 52 8.33 -8.34 15.58
N MET A 53 7.19 -8.27 14.89
CA MET A 53 7.00 -8.96 13.62
C MET A 53 8.04 -8.51 12.58
N VAL A 54 8.31 -7.20 12.49
CA VAL A 54 9.33 -6.64 11.59
C VAL A 54 10.75 -7.12 11.97
N GLU A 55 11.06 -7.16 13.28
CA GLU A 55 12.34 -7.65 13.82
C GLU A 55 12.58 -9.14 13.50
N GLU A 56 11.55 -9.98 13.56
CA GLU A 56 11.62 -11.41 13.23
C GLU A 56 12.03 -11.65 11.77
N TYR A 57 11.68 -10.74 10.86
CA TYR A 57 12.14 -10.75 9.46
C TYR A 57 13.51 -10.07 9.27
N GLY A 58 14.08 -9.47 10.33
CA GLY A 58 15.36 -8.76 10.27
C GLY A 58 15.29 -7.45 9.47
N TYR A 59 14.14 -6.80 9.48
CA TYR A 59 13.94 -5.55 8.76
C TYR A 59 14.09 -4.31 9.63
N ASP A 60 14.36 -3.17 8.98
CA ASP A 60 14.50 -1.88 9.63
C ASP A 60 13.13 -1.21 9.84
N TYR A 61 12.98 -0.53 10.97
CA TYR A 61 11.80 0.26 11.27
C TYR A 61 12.09 1.47 12.14
N ILE A 62 11.14 2.39 12.19
CA ILE A 62 11.04 3.41 13.24
C ILE A 62 9.72 3.27 13.98
N LEU A 63 9.73 3.61 15.27
CA LEU A 63 8.52 3.75 16.08
C LEU A 63 7.98 5.19 15.93
N TRP A 64 6.70 5.31 15.58
CA TRP A 64 6.03 6.60 15.47
C TRP A 64 4.56 6.49 15.86
N GLN A 65 3.99 7.57 16.42
CA GLN A 65 2.55 7.61 16.69
C GLN A 65 1.74 7.38 15.42
N ASN A 66 0.56 6.75 15.53
CA ASN A 66 -0.22 6.41 14.34
C ASN A 66 -0.84 7.63 13.64
N LEU A 67 -1.32 8.60 14.41
CA LEU A 67 -2.04 9.76 13.89
C LEU A 67 -1.32 11.07 14.25
N PRO A 68 -1.37 12.07 13.38
CA PRO A 68 -1.90 12.05 12.02
C PRO A 68 -1.03 11.18 11.08
N LEU A 69 -1.66 10.48 10.14
CA LEU A 69 -0.95 9.55 9.23
C LEU A 69 0.01 10.30 8.29
N GLY A 70 -0.33 11.53 7.88
CA GLY A 70 0.57 12.37 7.09
C GLY A 70 1.87 12.68 7.82
N ALA A 71 1.78 13.08 9.11
CA ALA A 71 2.97 13.30 9.96
C ALA A 71 3.80 12.03 10.13
N LYS A 72 3.16 10.88 10.35
CA LYS A 72 3.82 9.57 10.43
C LYS A 72 4.61 9.25 9.16
N LYS A 73 4.00 9.41 7.99
CA LYS A 73 4.68 9.17 6.70
C LYS A 73 5.84 10.15 6.48
N ASN A 74 5.67 11.44 6.80
CA ASN A 74 6.74 12.43 6.69
C ASN A 74 7.94 12.12 7.62
N ALA A 75 7.67 11.68 8.86
CA ALA A 75 8.73 11.24 9.76
C ALA A 75 9.52 10.04 9.20
N GLY A 76 8.79 9.06 8.64
CA GLY A 76 9.42 7.92 7.95
C GLY A 76 10.24 8.35 6.74
N LEU A 77 9.72 9.26 5.91
CA LEU A 77 10.43 9.77 4.75
C LEU A 77 11.71 10.50 5.15
N ARG A 78 11.65 11.38 6.15
CA ARG A 78 12.84 12.07 6.67
C ARG A 78 13.89 11.08 7.11
N TYR A 79 13.52 10.11 7.94
CA TYR A 79 14.44 9.07 8.39
C TYR A 79 15.04 8.29 7.21
N ALA A 80 14.23 7.91 6.22
CA ALA A 80 14.69 7.18 5.05
C ALA A 80 15.71 8.00 4.23
N MET A 81 15.44 9.29 4.00
CA MET A 81 16.32 10.17 3.24
C MET A 81 17.67 10.43 3.94
N GLU A 82 17.69 10.43 5.27
CA GLU A 82 18.89 10.64 6.09
C GLU A 82 19.74 9.36 6.25
N ASN A 83 19.11 8.17 6.24
CA ASN A 83 19.78 6.94 6.66
C ASN A 83 19.99 5.90 5.55
N TYR A 84 19.29 6.02 4.40
CA TYR A 84 19.35 5.02 3.34
C TYR A 84 19.78 5.60 1.99
N GLN A 85 20.44 4.74 1.21
CA GLN A 85 20.74 5.00 -0.19
C GLN A 85 19.81 4.13 -1.06
N PHE A 86 18.94 4.78 -1.82
CA PHE A 86 18.01 4.14 -2.75
C PHE A 86 17.84 5.00 -4.02
N ASP A 87 17.40 4.37 -5.10
CA ASP A 87 17.04 5.08 -6.32
C ASP A 87 15.55 5.48 -6.29
N TYR A 88 14.71 4.57 -5.76
CA TYR A 88 13.26 4.76 -5.68
C TYR A 88 12.72 4.41 -4.29
N LEU A 89 11.77 5.20 -3.83
CA LEU A 89 10.86 4.84 -2.75
C LEU A 89 9.61 4.25 -3.40
N MET A 90 9.25 2.99 -3.02
CA MET A 90 8.02 2.32 -3.42
C MET A 90 7.06 2.29 -2.23
N GLU A 91 5.90 2.92 -2.36
CA GLU A 91 4.87 2.83 -1.32
C GLU A 91 4.20 1.45 -1.35
N VAL A 92 4.13 0.84 -0.18
CA VAL A 92 3.44 -0.45 0.05
C VAL A 92 2.68 -0.31 1.37
N GLY A 93 1.35 -0.42 1.35
CA GLY A 93 0.55 -0.45 2.57
C GLY A 93 0.82 -1.70 3.40
N SER A 94 0.47 -1.68 4.69
CA SER A 94 0.57 -2.87 5.55
C SER A 94 -0.46 -3.98 5.21
N ASP A 95 -1.25 -3.76 4.19
CA ASP A 95 -2.28 -4.61 3.62
C ASP A 95 -2.08 -4.84 2.11
N ASP A 96 -0.97 -4.36 1.55
CA ASP A 96 -0.67 -4.51 0.13
C ASP A 96 0.26 -5.69 -0.14
N ILE A 97 -0.02 -6.44 -1.20
CA ILE A 97 0.85 -7.43 -1.80
C ILE A 97 1.27 -6.95 -3.18
N ILE A 98 2.56 -6.93 -3.43
CA ILE A 98 3.14 -6.61 -4.73
C ILE A 98 3.57 -7.92 -5.40
N ALA A 99 3.03 -8.23 -6.58
CA ALA A 99 3.42 -9.41 -7.35
C ALA A 99 4.88 -9.28 -7.86
N ASN A 100 5.57 -10.40 -8.05
CA ASN A 100 6.98 -10.38 -8.49
C ASN A 100 7.17 -9.71 -9.85
N ASP A 101 6.30 -10.00 -10.79
CA ASP A 101 6.33 -9.51 -12.16
C ASP A 101 6.02 -8.01 -12.26
N TYR A 102 5.48 -7.40 -11.22
CA TYR A 102 5.41 -5.95 -11.11
C TYR A 102 6.79 -5.29 -11.26
N LEU A 103 7.84 -5.88 -10.69
CA LEU A 103 9.20 -5.36 -10.83
C LEU A 103 9.69 -5.40 -12.28
N ASP A 104 9.33 -6.43 -13.04
CA ASP A 104 9.65 -6.48 -14.47
C ASP A 104 8.82 -5.48 -15.27
N PHE A 105 7.54 -5.32 -14.95
CA PHE A 105 6.65 -4.35 -15.58
C PHE A 105 7.15 -2.90 -15.41
N ILE A 106 7.63 -2.54 -14.23
CA ILE A 106 8.14 -1.18 -13.97
C ILE A 106 9.62 -0.99 -14.35
N ALA A 107 10.35 -2.06 -14.71
CA ALA A 107 11.78 -1.97 -15.00
C ALA A 107 12.14 -0.91 -16.06
N PRO A 108 11.37 -0.72 -17.16
CA PRO A 108 11.65 0.36 -18.11
C PRO A 108 11.58 1.76 -17.47
N GLU A 109 10.68 1.97 -16.52
CA GLU A 109 10.56 3.26 -15.82
C GLU A 109 11.74 3.51 -14.85
N LEU A 110 12.21 2.43 -14.20
CA LEU A 110 13.40 2.49 -13.36
C LEU A 110 14.66 2.81 -14.19
N GLU A 111 14.82 2.18 -15.36
CA GLU A 111 15.92 2.40 -16.30
C GLU A 111 15.92 3.83 -16.85
N ASN A 112 14.74 4.36 -17.20
CA ASN A 112 14.53 5.72 -17.68
C ASN A 112 14.59 6.79 -16.60
N LYS A 113 14.74 6.40 -15.32
CA LYS A 113 14.69 7.29 -14.16
C LYS A 113 13.44 8.17 -14.14
N THR A 114 12.29 7.58 -14.49
CA THR A 114 11.01 8.29 -14.45
C THR A 114 10.75 8.81 -13.03
N PRO A 115 10.56 10.13 -12.83
CA PRO A 115 10.55 10.72 -11.49
C PRO A 115 9.45 10.23 -10.57
N HIS A 116 8.27 9.91 -11.13
CA HIS A 116 7.11 9.45 -10.38
C HIS A 116 6.19 8.63 -11.29
N PHE A 117 5.83 7.42 -10.87
CA PHE A 117 4.94 6.55 -11.62
C PHE A 117 4.20 5.55 -10.72
N VAL A 118 3.09 5.02 -11.24
CA VAL A 118 2.29 3.98 -10.58
C VAL A 118 1.44 3.24 -11.61
N ALA A 119 1.14 1.96 -11.39
CA ALA A 119 0.12 1.25 -12.14
C ALA A 119 -1.27 1.85 -11.89
N ASN A 120 -2.11 1.91 -12.91
CA ASN A 120 -3.44 2.52 -12.81
C ASN A 120 -4.53 1.56 -12.31
N LYS A 121 -4.15 0.33 -11.94
CA LYS A 121 -5.07 -0.71 -11.48
C LYS A 121 -4.59 -1.32 -10.17
N VAL A 122 -5.51 -1.49 -9.23
CA VAL A 122 -5.30 -2.22 -7.98
C VAL A 122 -6.42 -3.26 -7.82
N TRP A 123 -6.02 -4.44 -7.42
CA TRP A 123 -6.92 -5.52 -7.05
C TRP A 123 -7.17 -5.48 -5.54
N MET A 124 -8.31 -5.98 -5.12
CA MET A 124 -8.71 -5.99 -3.72
C MET A 124 -9.35 -7.32 -3.35
N PHE A 125 -9.10 -7.78 -2.13
CA PHE A 125 -9.77 -8.94 -1.55
C PHE A 125 -10.21 -8.64 -0.13
N ASP A 126 -11.50 -8.79 0.15
CA ASP A 126 -12.05 -8.65 1.50
C ASP A 126 -12.02 -10.00 2.20
N VAL A 127 -11.11 -10.14 3.18
CA VAL A 127 -10.92 -11.39 3.93
C VAL A 127 -12.09 -11.74 4.85
N VAL A 128 -12.99 -10.79 5.16
CA VAL A 128 -14.20 -11.06 5.94
C VAL A 128 -15.29 -11.62 5.05
N LEU A 129 -15.48 -11.05 3.87
CA LEU A 129 -16.56 -11.40 2.94
C LEU A 129 -16.15 -12.49 1.93
N GLY A 130 -14.87 -12.77 1.73
CA GLY A 130 -14.37 -13.65 0.68
C GLY A 130 -14.64 -13.10 -0.73
N LYS A 131 -14.67 -11.77 -0.89
CA LYS A 131 -15.02 -11.10 -2.15
C LYS A 131 -13.84 -10.33 -2.70
N SER A 132 -13.72 -10.34 -4.02
CA SER A 132 -12.73 -9.57 -4.76
C SER A 132 -13.36 -8.40 -5.50
N ALA A 133 -12.56 -7.37 -5.69
CA ALA A 133 -12.89 -6.23 -6.53
C ALA A 133 -11.62 -5.67 -7.19
N TYR A 134 -11.79 -4.74 -8.12
CA TYR A 134 -10.69 -3.93 -8.61
C TYR A 134 -11.10 -2.47 -8.80
N ALA A 135 -10.12 -1.60 -8.76
CA ALA A 135 -10.23 -0.24 -9.24
C ALA A 135 -9.24 -0.03 -10.39
N LYS A 136 -9.74 0.46 -11.53
CA LYS A 136 -8.92 1.02 -12.60
C LYS A 136 -9.25 2.51 -12.69
N THR A 137 -8.25 3.38 -12.58
CA THR A 137 -8.47 4.80 -12.35
C THR A 137 -7.42 5.67 -13.03
N ASP A 138 -7.78 6.89 -13.36
CA ASP A 138 -6.88 7.97 -13.77
C ASP A 138 -6.28 8.74 -12.58
N LYS A 139 -6.62 8.33 -11.34
CA LYS A 139 -6.09 8.92 -10.11
C LYS A 139 -4.87 8.16 -9.61
N ILE A 140 -4.08 8.81 -8.79
CA ILE A 140 -2.93 8.20 -8.14
C ILE A 140 -3.41 7.22 -7.06
N ILE A 141 -2.82 6.02 -7.10
CA ILE A 141 -3.00 4.96 -6.10
C ILE A 141 -1.68 4.84 -5.31
N GLY A 142 -1.76 4.56 -4.00
CA GLY A 142 -0.57 4.40 -3.15
C GLY A 142 0.16 3.07 -3.40
N ALA A 143 -0.58 1.98 -3.56
CA ALA A 143 -0.01 0.63 -3.70
C ALA A 143 0.93 0.51 -4.92
N GLY A 144 2.20 0.21 -4.69
CA GLY A 144 3.22 0.08 -5.72
C GLY A 144 3.73 1.39 -6.32
N ARG A 145 3.27 2.56 -5.85
CA ARG A 145 3.70 3.86 -6.34
C ARG A 145 5.19 4.08 -6.09
N CYS A 146 5.91 4.42 -7.16
CA CYS A 146 7.35 4.68 -7.13
C CYS A 146 7.67 6.16 -7.31
N ILE A 147 8.52 6.70 -6.44
CA ILE A 147 9.00 8.08 -6.48
C ILE A 147 10.53 8.06 -6.47
N HIS A 148 11.14 8.67 -7.49
CA HIS A 148 12.60 8.72 -7.61
C HIS A 148 13.21 9.58 -6.48
N TYR A 149 14.39 9.18 -5.99
CA TYR A 149 15.12 9.87 -4.93
C TYR A 149 15.30 11.38 -5.19
N ASP A 150 15.62 11.77 -6.43
CA ASP A 150 15.82 13.19 -6.77
C ASP A 150 14.53 14.01 -6.68
N ALA A 151 13.37 13.42 -6.96
CA ALA A 151 12.09 14.08 -6.74
C ALA A 151 11.82 14.32 -5.25
N LEU A 152 12.19 13.36 -4.39
CA LEU A 152 12.03 13.49 -2.94
C LEU A 152 12.97 14.53 -2.33
N LYS A 153 14.17 14.73 -2.88
CA LYS A 153 15.10 15.77 -2.44
C LYS A 153 14.53 17.19 -2.49
N SER A 154 13.58 17.45 -3.37
CA SER A 154 12.95 18.78 -3.48
C SER A 154 12.18 19.19 -2.22
N PHE A 155 11.92 18.24 -1.31
CA PHE A 155 11.23 18.47 -0.03
C PHE A 155 12.18 18.66 1.16
N ALA A 156 13.51 18.69 0.93
CA ALA A 156 14.48 18.97 1.99
C ALA A 156 14.33 20.42 2.53
N PRO A 157 14.65 20.66 3.84
CA PRO A 157 15.13 19.67 4.82
C PRO A 157 14.00 18.91 5.54
N ASP A 158 12.77 19.36 5.47
CA ASP A 158 11.67 18.84 6.30
C ASP A 158 11.06 17.55 5.76
N TYR A 159 11.23 17.28 4.45
CA TYR A 159 10.70 16.11 3.76
C TYR A 159 9.19 15.91 3.95
N GLU A 160 8.43 17.01 3.95
CA GLU A 160 6.98 16.99 4.07
C GLU A 160 6.32 16.74 2.71
N LEU A 161 6.29 15.48 2.28
CA LEU A 161 5.61 15.08 1.04
C LEU A 161 4.09 14.96 1.22
N TRP A 162 3.61 14.54 2.37
CA TRP A 162 2.19 14.44 2.69
C TRP A 162 1.76 15.61 3.57
N GLU A 163 0.51 16.05 3.45
CA GLU A 163 -0.05 17.03 4.39
C GLU A 163 -0.04 16.46 5.81
N PRO A 164 0.69 17.07 6.76
CA PRO A 164 0.97 16.43 8.05
C PRO A 164 -0.28 16.16 8.89
N GLU A 165 -1.32 16.98 8.78
CA GLU A 165 -2.55 16.86 9.59
C GLU A 165 -3.56 15.85 9.01
N LYS A 166 -3.32 15.32 7.81
CA LYS A 166 -4.26 14.42 7.15
C LYS A 166 -4.09 12.96 7.58
N ASN A 167 -5.26 12.29 7.69
CA ASN A 167 -5.36 10.84 7.89
C ASN A 167 -5.89 10.11 6.65
N ARG A 168 -6.40 10.84 5.64
CA ARG A 168 -6.98 10.32 4.39
C ARG A 168 -6.64 11.22 3.21
N GLY A 169 -6.76 10.69 1.98
CA GLY A 169 -6.45 11.45 0.77
C GLY A 169 -4.97 11.80 0.64
N LEU A 170 -4.09 11.02 1.27
CA LEU A 170 -2.65 11.25 1.29
C LEU A 170 -2.03 11.07 -0.09
N ASP A 171 -2.55 10.16 -0.91
CA ASP A 171 -2.09 9.96 -2.28
C ASP A 171 -2.32 11.21 -3.12
N THR A 172 -3.51 11.81 -2.99
CA THR A 172 -3.82 13.08 -3.65
C THR A 172 -2.96 14.23 -3.12
N SER A 173 -2.77 14.34 -1.80
CA SER A 173 -1.98 15.43 -1.22
C SER A 173 -0.52 15.38 -1.63
N SER A 174 0.10 14.20 -1.61
CA SER A 174 1.48 14.02 -2.04
C SER A 174 1.66 14.25 -3.55
N TRP A 175 0.69 13.82 -4.35
CA TRP A 175 0.69 14.11 -5.78
C TRP A 175 0.64 15.61 -6.07
N GLN A 176 -0.26 16.34 -5.40
CA GLN A 176 -0.36 17.81 -5.55
C GLN A 176 0.95 18.50 -5.15
N ARG A 177 1.60 18.05 -4.09
CA ARG A 177 2.90 18.59 -3.68
C ARG A 177 4.00 18.29 -4.69
N LEU A 178 4.05 17.07 -5.25
CA LEU A 178 4.99 16.73 -6.33
C LEU A 178 4.76 17.62 -7.58
N LEU A 179 3.50 17.86 -7.96
CA LEU A 179 3.19 18.76 -9.07
C LEU A 179 3.71 20.19 -8.84
N GLN A 180 3.69 20.69 -7.60
CA GLN A 180 4.26 22.00 -7.26
C GLN A 180 5.78 22.08 -7.48
N THR A 181 6.46 20.91 -7.46
CA THR A 181 7.90 20.80 -7.81
C THR A 181 8.13 20.40 -9.28
N ASN A 182 7.11 20.52 -10.14
CA ASN A 182 7.11 20.12 -11.55
C ASN A 182 7.34 18.60 -11.78
N VAL A 183 7.01 17.76 -10.81
CA VAL A 183 7.06 16.32 -10.93
C VAL A 183 5.66 15.78 -11.20
N SER A 184 5.38 15.43 -12.46
CA SER A 184 4.14 14.77 -12.86
C SER A 184 4.22 13.26 -12.60
N CYS A 185 3.07 12.63 -12.33
CA CYS A 185 2.98 11.17 -12.25
C CYS A 185 2.69 10.56 -13.62
N LYS A 186 3.45 9.55 -13.99
CA LYS A 186 3.16 8.68 -15.13
C LYS A 186 2.28 7.53 -14.68
N LEU A 187 1.05 7.47 -15.17
CA LEU A 187 0.17 6.32 -14.95
C LEU A 187 0.54 5.22 -15.96
N LEU A 188 0.83 4.04 -15.46
CA LEU A 188 1.14 2.86 -16.26
C LEU A 188 -0.12 2.04 -16.44
N ASP A 189 -0.63 2.00 -17.67
CA ASP A 189 -1.85 1.25 -17.99
C ASP A 189 -1.60 -0.24 -17.94
N THR A 190 -2.47 -0.97 -17.22
CA THR A 190 -2.38 -2.42 -17.09
C THR A 190 -3.74 -3.07 -16.84
N GLU A 191 -3.86 -4.34 -17.28
CA GLU A 191 -4.94 -5.24 -16.90
C GLU A 191 -4.46 -6.35 -15.94
N ASP A 192 -3.15 -6.46 -15.73
CA ASP A 192 -2.52 -7.53 -14.96
C ASP A 192 -2.73 -7.40 -13.45
N HIS A 193 -2.36 -8.46 -12.72
CA HIS A 193 -2.57 -8.61 -11.28
C HIS A 193 -1.29 -8.25 -10.51
N TYR A 194 -0.88 -6.97 -10.57
CA TYR A 194 0.39 -6.52 -9.99
C TYR A 194 0.33 -6.13 -8.53
N THR A 195 -0.81 -5.59 -8.09
CA THR A 195 -0.99 -5.11 -6.71
C THR A 195 -2.32 -5.60 -6.16
N LEU A 196 -2.30 -6.12 -4.92
CA LEU A 196 -3.46 -6.58 -4.19
C LEU A 196 -3.53 -5.88 -2.84
N ASP A 197 -4.62 -5.20 -2.56
CA ASP A 197 -4.95 -4.58 -1.28
C ASP A 197 -5.91 -5.52 -0.52
N ILE A 198 -5.48 -6.03 0.64
CA ILE A 198 -6.26 -6.94 1.49
C ILE A 198 -7.17 -6.13 2.41
N LYS A 199 -8.47 -6.18 2.14
CA LYS A 199 -9.49 -5.53 2.96
C LYS A 199 -9.87 -6.38 4.16
N SER A 200 -10.11 -5.72 5.29
CA SER A 200 -10.59 -6.33 6.55
C SER A 200 -11.66 -5.45 7.19
N ASN A 201 -11.95 -5.64 8.46
CA ASN A 201 -12.97 -4.88 9.21
C ASN A 201 -12.58 -3.43 9.59
N VAL A 202 -11.37 -2.98 9.28
CA VAL A 202 -10.85 -1.64 9.65
C VAL A 202 -10.30 -0.84 8.47
N ASN A 203 -10.84 -1.04 7.29
CA ASN A 203 -10.38 -0.35 6.09
C ASN A 203 -10.99 1.04 5.91
N ILE A 204 -10.27 1.90 5.20
CA ILE A 204 -10.73 3.27 4.87
C ILE A 204 -11.87 3.25 3.85
N HIS A 205 -11.84 2.31 2.88
CA HIS A 205 -12.83 2.20 1.81
C HIS A 205 -13.47 0.81 1.78
N PRO A 206 -14.82 0.72 1.70
CA PRO A 206 -15.51 -0.55 1.56
C PRO A 206 -15.31 -1.15 0.16
N ILE A 207 -15.27 -2.48 0.06
CA ILE A 207 -15.03 -3.18 -1.21
C ILE A 207 -16.11 -2.88 -2.27
N HIS A 208 -17.35 -2.67 -1.86
CA HIS A 208 -18.47 -2.35 -2.77
C HIS A 208 -18.38 -0.95 -3.41
N ALA A 209 -17.42 -0.13 -3.00
CA ALA A 209 -17.11 1.13 -3.70
C ALA A 209 -16.42 0.88 -5.05
N PHE A 210 -16.01 -0.36 -5.31
CA PHE A 210 -15.21 -0.78 -6.45
C PHE A 210 -15.95 -1.78 -7.34
N HIS A 211 -15.31 -2.20 -8.42
CA HIS A 211 -15.87 -3.18 -9.34
C HIS A 211 -15.74 -4.60 -8.77
N VAL A 212 -16.80 -5.09 -8.12
CA VAL A 212 -16.82 -6.40 -7.46
C VAL A 212 -16.88 -7.52 -8.50
N LEU A 213 -16.06 -8.55 -8.30
CA LEU A 213 -16.00 -9.73 -9.17
C LEU A 213 -17.01 -10.81 -8.73
N PRO A 214 -17.53 -11.61 -9.67
CA PRO A 214 -18.41 -12.72 -9.36
C PRO A 214 -17.67 -13.89 -8.65
N ASP A 215 -16.39 -14.12 -8.98
CA ASP A 215 -15.53 -15.14 -8.39
C ASP A 215 -14.19 -14.51 -8.00
N SER A 216 -13.72 -14.86 -6.79
CA SER A 216 -12.46 -14.38 -6.23
C SER A 216 -11.30 -15.34 -6.47
N SER A 217 -11.55 -16.61 -6.76
CA SER A 217 -10.54 -17.66 -6.79
C SER A 217 -9.55 -17.45 -7.93
N GLU A 218 -10.04 -17.12 -9.12
CA GLU A 218 -9.20 -16.89 -10.29
C GLU A 218 -8.27 -15.68 -10.09
N MET A 219 -8.80 -14.60 -9.52
CA MET A 219 -8.02 -13.40 -9.23
C MET A 219 -6.92 -13.69 -8.21
N LEU A 220 -7.26 -14.32 -7.07
CA LEU A 220 -6.29 -14.62 -6.01
C LEU A 220 -5.21 -15.61 -6.44
N ALA A 221 -5.49 -16.52 -7.37
CA ALA A 221 -4.51 -17.48 -7.89
C ALA A 221 -3.30 -16.80 -8.57
N ASN A 222 -3.41 -15.53 -8.93
CA ASN A 222 -2.28 -14.75 -9.48
C ASN A 222 -1.28 -14.28 -8.42
N PHE A 223 -1.63 -14.40 -7.11
CA PHE A 223 -0.74 -14.00 -6.00
C PHE A 223 -0.21 -15.23 -5.27
N GLN A 224 1.07 -15.23 -4.97
CA GLN A 224 1.72 -16.39 -4.31
C GLN A 224 1.23 -16.59 -2.87
N GLU A 225 0.74 -15.54 -2.24
CA GLU A 225 0.14 -15.53 -0.90
C GLU A 225 -1.33 -16.03 -0.89
N CYS A 226 -1.88 -16.47 -2.02
CA CYS A 226 -3.27 -16.92 -2.16
C CYS A 226 -3.70 -17.90 -1.05
N GLY A 227 -2.87 -18.90 -0.76
CA GLY A 227 -3.16 -19.88 0.30
C GLY A 227 -3.25 -19.26 1.70
N GLN A 228 -2.39 -18.31 2.03
CA GLN A 228 -2.41 -17.59 3.31
C GLN A 228 -3.63 -16.67 3.42
N ILE A 229 -3.99 -16.01 2.33
CA ILE A 229 -5.16 -15.14 2.24
C ILE A 229 -6.46 -15.93 2.46
N TRP A 230 -6.59 -17.09 1.80
CA TRP A 230 -7.73 -17.99 2.00
C TRP A 230 -7.77 -18.57 3.41
N ALA A 231 -6.64 -18.97 3.98
CA ALA A 231 -6.57 -19.47 5.36
C ALA A 231 -7.03 -18.39 6.36
N LEU A 232 -6.63 -17.13 6.17
CA LEU A 232 -7.11 -16.01 6.98
C LEU A 232 -8.61 -15.79 6.82
N HIS A 233 -9.14 -15.87 5.58
CA HIS A 233 -10.57 -15.77 5.35
C HIS A 233 -11.36 -16.84 6.11
N GLU A 234 -10.97 -18.11 6.01
CA GLU A 234 -11.65 -19.20 6.71
C GLU A 234 -11.57 -19.02 8.24
N GLN A 235 -10.40 -18.65 8.78
CA GLN A 235 -10.24 -18.35 10.20
C GLN A 235 -11.19 -17.24 10.66
N LEU A 236 -11.29 -16.16 9.91
CA LEU A 236 -12.16 -15.02 10.25
C LEU A 236 -13.64 -15.42 10.16
N ARG A 237 -14.03 -16.20 9.15
CA ARG A 237 -15.40 -16.71 9.02
C ARG A 237 -15.84 -17.52 10.25
N GLU A 238 -14.94 -18.28 10.88
CA GLU A 238 -15.24 -19.08 12.06
C GLU A 238 -15.25 -18.26 13.35
N THR A 239 -14.49 -17.17 13.41
CA THR A 239 -14.23 -16.41 14.65
C THR A 239 -14.94 -15.06 14.74
N ILE A 240 -15.37 -14.48 13.60
CA ILE A 240 -16.05 -13.18 13.58
C ILE A 240 -17.41 -13.24 14.29
N SER A 241 -17.66 -12.34 15.20
CA SER A 241 -18.94 -12.25 15.87
C SER A 241 -20.06 -11.82 14.88
N PRO A 242 -21.31 -12.28 15.08
CA PRO A 242 -22.44 -11.85 14.24
C PRO A 242 -22.62 -10.33 14.20
N ASP A 243 -22.35 -9.63 15.31
CA ASP A 243 -22.45 -8.16 15.36
C ASP A 243 -21.34 -7.50 14.55
N ALA A 244 -20.09 -7.95 14.70
CA ALA A 244 -18.96 -7.44 13.89
C ALA A 244 -19.17 -7.70 12.39
N LEU A 245 -19.70 -8.87 12.02
CA LEU A 245 -20.04 -9.17 10.63
C LEU A 245 -21.17 -8.26 10.12
N LYS A 246 -22.19 -7.97 10.95
CA LYS A 246 -23.26 -7.05 10.62
C LYS A 246 -22.77 -5.63 10.40
N GLU A 247 -21.88 -5.14 11.28
CA GLU A 247 -21.25 -3.82 11.14
C GLU A 247 -20.38 -3.75 9.87
N HIS A 248 -19.59 -4.78 9.59
CA HIS A 248 -18.78 -4.87 8.39
C HIS A 248 -19.64 -4.87 7.11
N ASN A 249 -20.73 -5.64 7.10
CA ASN A 249 -21.71 -5.65 5.99
C ASN A 249 -22.40 -4.30 5.84
N ALA A 250 -22.81 -3.65 6.93
CA ALA A 250 -23.43 -2.33 6.89
C ALA A 250 -22.47 -1.30 6.26
N TRP A 251 -21.22 -1.28 6.69
CA TRP A 251 -20.17 -0.43 6.11
C TRP A 251 -19.97 -0.68 4.62
N ASN A 252 -19.93 -1.95 4.21
CA ASN A 252 -19.76 -2.32 2.80
C ASN A 252 -21.03 -2.04 1.94
N ASN A 253 -22.22 -1.93 2.55
CA ASN A 253 -23.48 -1.67 1.85
C ASN A 253 -23.87 -0.19 1.81
N LEU A 254 -23.06 0.73 2.33
CA LEU A 254 -23.31 2.16 2.18
C LEU A 254 -23.41 2.53 0.69
N ARG A 255 -24.56 3.07 0.28
CA ARG A 255 -24.84 3.47 -1.12
C ARG A 255 -24.35 4.90 -1.38
N GLY A 256 -24.30 5.28 -2.66
CA GLY A 256 -23.63 6.48 -3.14
C GLY A 256 -23.99 7.79 -2.45
N GLU A 257 -25.26 8.03 -2.07
CA GLU A 257 -25.69 9.25 -1.37
C GLU A 257 -25.18 9.31 0.07
N GLU A 258 -25.17 8.17 0.78
CA GLU A 258 -24.63 8.05 2.13
C GLU A 258 -23.10 8.17 2.12
N LYS A 259 -22.44 7.68 1.06
CA LYS A 259 -20.99 7.88 0.84
C LYS A 259 -20.65 9.34 0.65
N LEU A 260 -21.43 10.07 -0.15
CA LEU A 260 -21.26 11.51 -0.34
C LEU A 260 -21.44 12.27 0.98
N LEU A 261 -22.38 11.85 1.83
CA LEU A 261 -22.58 12.43 3.15
C LEU A 261 -21.39 12.13 4.09
N VAL A 262 -20.89 10.89 4.10
CA VAL A 262 -19.70 10.50 4.87
C VAL A 262 -18.46 11.23 4.35
N GLU A 263 -18.28 11.34 3.05
CA GLU A 263 -17.19 12.12 2.45
C GLU A 263 -17.32 13.62 2.73
N PHE A 264 -18.55 14.14 2.79
CA PHE A 264 -18.80 15.54 3.16
C PHE A 264 -18.52 15.81 4.63
N LEU A 265 -18.99 14.94 5.54
CA LEU A 265 -18.73 15.03 6.98
C LEU A 265 -17.26 14.81 7.36
N GLN A 266 -16.47 14.18 6.47
CA GLN A 266 -15.02 13.98 6.64
C GLN A 266 -14.19 15.15 6.08
N LYS A 267 -14.82 16.11 5.40
CA LYS A 267 -14.20 17.34 4.89
C LYS A 267 -14.39 18.54 5.83
N ILE A 268 -15.25 18.41 6.83
CA ILE A 268 -15.46 19.36 7.92
C ILE A 268 -14.60 18.94 9.12
#